data_c21999f6aeec61b83e4cbd194b6253b1
#
_entry.id   c21999f6aeec61b83e4cbd194b6253b1
#
_cell.length_a   1.000
_cell.length_b   1.000
_cell.length_c   1.000
_cell.angle_alpha   90.00
_cell.angle_beta   90.00
_cell.angle_gamma   90.00
#
_symmetry.space_group_name_H-M   'P 1'
#
loop_
_entity.id
_entity.type
_entity.pdbx_description
1 polymer ?
#
loop_
_entity_poly.entity_id
_entity_poly.type
_entity_poly.pdbx_seq_one_letter_code
_entity_poly.pdbx_strand_id
1 'polypeptide(L)'
;MSREIGTFLFNKIMKDIQNREDLHLVMSEFYLKLLADSKINYLFTEVAKIDLAPHLLELVDFWEQILFDKGSYRKNVLQIHTDLNQQSKLSEENFTIWLNYFNSTIDENFAGQTAENMKTRALSIATVMKIKM
;
A
#
# COMPACT_ATOMS: atom_id res chain seq x y z
N MET A 1 -4.04 32.95 9.55
CA MET A 1 -3.05 31.90 9.88
C MET A 1 -2.29 31.52 8.62
N SER A 2 -1.00 31.45 8.69
CA SER A 2 -0.22 31.08 7.53
C SER A 2 -0.39 29.58 7.18
N ARG A 3 -0.20 29.25 5.91
CA ARG A 3 -0.26 27.88 5.42
C ARG A 3 0.72 26.96 6.14
N GLU A 4 1.91 27.48 6.46
CA GLU A 4 2.97 26.74 7.15
C GLU A 4 2.59 26.37 8.57
N ILE A 5 1.93 27.27 9.28
CA ILE A 5 1.46 27.01 10.65
C ILE A 5 0.39 25.93 10.65
N GLY A 6 -0.53 25.97 9.68
CA GLY A 6 -1.56 24.95 9.54
C GLY A 6 -0.97 23.56 9.29
N THR A 7 0.02 23.47 8.39
CA THR A 7 0.71 22.21 8.09
C THR A 7 1.45 21.68 9.32
N PHE A 8 2.15 22.56 10.05
CA PHE A 8 2.88 22.17 11.26
C PHE A 8 1.95 21.61 12.32
N LEU A 9 0.82 22.28 12.58
CA LEU A 9 -0.15 21.82 13.58
C LEU A 9 -0.79 20.50 13.16
N PHE A 10 -1.11 20.34 11.87
CA PHE A 10 -1.67 19.10 11.35
C PHE A 10 -0.72 17.92 11.57
N ASN A 11 0.56 18.07 11.22
CA ASN A 11 1.55 17.03 11.42
C ASN A 11 1.76 16.66 12.88
N LYS A 12 1.63 17.64 13.79
CA LYS A 12 1.73 17.41 15.23
C LYS A 12 0.58 16.57 15.76
N ILE A 13 -0.62 16.71 15.17
CA ILE A 13 -1.82 15.99 15.60
C ILE A 13 -1.80 14.56 15.08
N MET A 14 -1.18 14.33 13.91
CA MET A 14 -1.14 13.02 13.30
C MET A 14 -0.16 12.11 14.03
N LYS A 15 -0.66 10.95 14.41
CA LYS A 15 0.19 9.92 15.02
C LYS A 15 0.87 9.07 13.96
N ASP A 16 1.90 8.35 14.37
CA ASP A 16 2.53 7.34 13.54
C ASP A 16 1.69 6.04 13.51
N ILE A 17 2.01 5.17 12.57
CA ILE A 17 1.41 3.83 12.48
C ILE A 17 1.94 3.01 13.66
N GLN A 18 1.05 2.45 14.48
CA GLN A 18 1.41 1.82 15.73
C GLN A 18 0.98 0.36 15.84
N ASN A 19 -0.03 -0.04 15.10
CA ASN A 19 -0.66 -1.34 15.33
C ASN A 19 -1.38 -1.85 14.08
N ARG A 20 -1.94 -3.04 14.21
CA ARG A 20 -2.65 -3.74 13.15
C ARG A 20 -3.87 -2.97 12.64
N GLU A 21 -4.58 -2.31 13.55
CA GLU A 21 -5.76 -1.51 13.20
C GLU A 21 -5.39 -0.34 12.29
N ASP A 22 -4.24 0.29 12.57
CA ASP A 22 -3.72 1.37 11.71
C ASP A 22 -3.39 0.85 10.32
N LEU A 23 -2.78 -0.32 10.22
CA LEU A 23 -2.48 -0.96 8.94
C LEU A 23 -3.76 -1.30 8.17
N HIS A 24 -4.77 -1.77 8.86
CA HIS A 24 -6.05 -2.10 8.23
C HIS A 24 -6.73 -0.83 7.67
N LEU A 25 -6.65 0.27 8.39
CA LEU A 25 -7.18 1.56 7.91
C LEU A 25 -6.47 1.98 6.62
N VAL A 26 -5.13 1.92 6.60
CA VAL A 26 -4.36 2.28 5.40
C VAL A 26 -4.75 1.39 4.23
N MET A 27 -4.79 0.08 4.43
CA MET A 27 -5.11 -0.86 3.35
C MET A 27 -6.54 -0.68 2.84
N SER A 28 -7.48 -0.46 3.74
CA SER A 28 -8.89 -0.26 3.36
C SER A 28 -9.07 0.99 2.50
N GLU A 29 -8.52 2.12 2.94
CA GLU A 29 -8.63 3.37 2.18
C GLU A 29 -7.85 3.33 0.87
N PHE A 30 -6.68 2.71 0.88
CA PHE A 30 -5.86 2.52 -0.30
C PHE A 30 -6.63 1.74 -1.37
N TYR A 31 -7.25 0.63 -1.00
CA TYR A 31 -8.02 -0.18 -1.96
C TYR A 31 -9.28 0.50 -2.45
N LEU A 32 -9.93 1.33 -1.63
CA LEU A 32 -11.03 2.15 -2.12
C LEU A 32 -10.60 3.06 -3.29
N LYS A 33 -9.40 3.64 -3.19
CA LYS A 33 -8.86 4.48 -4.26
C LYS A 33 -8.52 3.65 -5.51
N LEU A 34 -7.87 2.50 -5.33
CA LEU A 34 -7.51 1.63 -6.46
C LEU A 34 -8.75 1.13 -7.19
N LEU A 35 -9.76 0.71 -6.46
CA LEU A 35 -10.98 0.16 -7.05
C LEU A 35 -11.85 1.23 -7.72
N ALA A 36 -11.68 2.50 -7.34
CA ALA A 36 -12.38 3.62 -7.94
C ALA A 36 -11.70 4.15 -9.21
N ASP A 37 -10.47 3.73 -9.50
CA ASP A 37 -9.71 4.24 -10.65
C ASP A 37 -9.78 3.24 -11.80
N SER A 38 -10.43 3.63 -12.90
CA SER A 38 -10.62 2.77 -14.06
C SER A 38 -9.32 2.39 -14.77
N LYS A 39 -8.24 3.12 -14.52
CA LYS A 39 -6.94 2.81 -15.14
C LYS A 39 -6.27 1.58 -14.51
N ILE A 40 -6.66 1.20 -13.29
CA ILE A 40 -6.01 0.12 -12.56
C ILE A 40 -6.97 -0.91 -11.97
N ASN A 41 -8.26 -0.57 -11.79
CA ASN A 41 -9.19 -1.42 -11.05
C ASN A 41 -9.38 -2.80 -11.70
N TYR A 42 -9.27 -2.90 -13.02
CA TYR A 42 -9.44 -4.18 -13.72
C TYR A 42 -8.45 -5.26 -13.25
N LEU A 43 -7.27 -4.87 -12.80
CA LEU A 43 -6.27 -5.82 -12.28
C LEU A 43 -6.79 -6.54 -11.05
N PHE A 44 -7.59 -5.89 -10.24
CA PHE A 44 -8.11 -6.45 -8.98
C PHE A 44 -9.44 -7.17 -9.20
N THR A 45 -10.31 -6.65 -10.06
CA THR A 45 -11.65 -7.18 -10.24
C THR A 45 -11.71 -8.27 -11.32
N GLU A 46 -11.02 -8.09 -12.43
CA GLU A 46 -11.12 -8.98 -13.58
C GLU A 46 -9.95 -9.94 -13.71
N VAL A 47 -8.73 -9.51 -13.43
CA VAL A 47 -7.54 -10.33 -13.59
C VAL A 47 -7.27 -11.14 -12.32
N ALA A 48 -7.03 -10.48 -11.19
CA ALA A 48 -6.74 -11.14 -9.93
C ALA A 48 -8.00 -11.69 -9.24
N LYS A 49 -9.17 -11.10 -9.53
CA LYS A 49 -10.47 -11.50 -8.97
C LYS A 49 -10.41 -11.61 -7.45
N ILE A 50 -9.91 -10.56 -6.80
CA ILE A 50 -9.72 -10.57 -5.35
C ILE A 50 -11.07 -10.58 -4.62
N ASP A 51 -11.10 -11.28 -3.49
CA ASP A 51 -12.13 -11.14 -2.48
C ASP A 51 -11.59 -10.14 -1.47
N LEU A 52 -12.19 -8.94 -1.44
CA LEU A 52 -11.58 -7.77 -0.79
C LEU A 52 -11.30 -7.99 0.70
N ALA A 53 -12.29 -8.46 1.47
CA ALA A 53 -12.12 -8.55 2.92
C ALA A 53 -10.97 -9.49 3.33
N PRO A 54 -10.90 -10.75 2.84
CA PRO A 54 -9.75 -11.61 3.14
C PRO A 54 -8.44 -11.06 2.58
N HIS A 55 -8.47 -10.42 1.40
CA HIS A 55 -7.29 -9.86 0.78
C HIS A 55 -6.68 -8.75 1.65
N LEU A 56 -7.53 -7.87 2.20
CA LEU A 56 -7.07 -6.82 3.10
C LEU A 56 -6.38 -7.40 4.34
N LEU A 57 -6.91 -8.48 4.90
CA LEU A 57 -6.29 -9.14 6.05
C LEU A 57 -4.92 -9.73 5.70
N GLU A 58 -4.78 -10.31 4.52
CA GLU A 58 -3.47 -10.81 4.06
C GLU A 58 -2.44 -9.69 3.95
N LEU A 59 -2.85 -8.53 3.43
CA LEU A 59 -1.96 -7.38 3.31
C LEU A 59 -1.59 -6.80 4.67
N VAL A 60 -2.52 -6.78 5.61
CA VAL A 60 -2.24 -6.36 6.98
C VAL A 60 -1.23 -7.32 7.62
N ASP A 61 -1.38 -8.63 7.43
CA ASP A 61 -0.43 -9.63 7.92
C ASP A 61 0.96 -9.39 7.35
N PHE A 62 1.06 -9.12 6.06
CA PHE A 62 2.31 -8.84 5.38
C PHE A 62 3.00 -7.61 5.97
N TRP A 63 2.27 -6.50 6.09
CA TRP A 63 2.85 -5.26 6.58
C TRP A 63 3.18 -5.32 8.07
N GLU A 64 2.37 -6.02 8.87
CA GLU A 64 2.65 -6.23 10.29
C GLU A 64 3.98 -6.96 10.48
N GLN A 65 4.23 -7.97 9.67
CA GLN A 65 5.49 -8.70 9.74
C GLN A 65 6.68 -7.83 9.33
N ILE A 66 6.54 -7.04 8.27
CA ILE A 66 7.62 -6.20 7.79
C ILE A 66 7.94 -5.06 8.76
N LEU A 67 6.91 -4.38 9.27
CA LEU A 67 7.08 -3.16 10.06
C LEU A 67 7.28 -3.44 11.54
N PHE A 68 6.68 -4.49 12.08
CA PHE A 68 6.67 -4.77 13.51
C PHE A 68 7.29 -6.12 13.87
N ASP A 69 7.76 -6.86 12.89
CA ASP A 69 8.34 -8.20 13.06
C ASP A 69 7.39 -9.14 13.82
N LYS A 70 6.11 -9.08 13.46
CA LYS A 70 5.05 -9.90 14.07
C LYS A 70 4.33 -10.69 13.00
N GLY A 71 3.81 -11.85 13.38
CA GLY A 71 2.98 -12.67 12.50
C GLY A 71 3.77 -13.76 11.80
N SER A 72 3.09 -14.45 10.90
CA SER A 72 3.62 -15.64 10.24
C SER A 72 3.40 -15.63 8.73
N TYR A 73 3.39 -14.44 8.12
CA TYR A 73 3.23 -14.33 6.69
C TYR A 73 4.38 -15.03 5.97
N ARG A 74 4.06 -15.95 5.06
CA ARG A 74 5.05 -16.78 4.35
C ARG A 74 4.85 -16.83 2.83
N LYS A 75 3.88 -16.09 2.31
CA LYS A 75 3.63 -16.07 0.86
C LYS A 75 4.75 -15.35 0.13
N ASN A 76 5.05 -15.81 -1.07
CA ASN A 76 6.04 -15.18 -1.93
C ASN A 76 5.38 -14.06 -2.73
N VAL A 77 5.53 -12.83 -2.28
CA VAL A 77 4.91 -11.65 -2.90
C VAL A 77 5.41 -11.46 -4.34
N LEU A 78 6.69 -11.66 -4.58
CA LEU A 78 7.26 -11.52 -5.92
C LEU A 78 6.62 -12.54 -6.89
N GLN A 79 6.48 -13.78 -6.46
CA GLN A 79 5.89 -14.84 -7.30
C GLN A 79 4.42 -14.53 -7.61
N ILE A 80 3.65 -14.04 -6.63
CA ILE A 80 2.25 -13.69 -6.83
C ILE A 80 2.13 -12.63 -7.93
N HIS A 81 2.98 -11.60 -7.89
CA HIS A 81 2.94 -10.52 -8.89
C HIS A 81 3.49 -10.95 -10.24
N THR A 82 4.47 -11.86 -10.28
CA THR A 82 4.97 -12.43 -11.51
C THR A 82 3.86 -13.23 -12.21
N ASP A 83 3.11 -14.03 -11.46
CA ASP A 83 1.96 -14.77 -11.99
C ASP A 83 0.88 -13.83 -12.55
N LEU A 84 0.59 -12.75 -11.82
CA LEU A 84 -0.36 -11.74 -12.27
C LEU A 84 0.11 -11.07 -13.56
N ASN A 85 1.41 -10.76 -13.67
CA ASN A 85 2.01 -10.17 -14.86
C ASN A 85 1.89 -11.06 -16.09
N GLN A 86 1.91 -12.39 -15.91
CA GLN A 86 1.69 -13.34 -17.01
C GLN A 86 0.25 -13.31 -17.50
N GLN A 87 -0.72 -13.05 -16.63
CA GLN A 87 -2.13 -12.95 -17.00
C GLN A 87 -2.45 -11.61 -17.64
N SER A 88 -1.88 -10.52 -17.11
CA SER A 88 -2.05 -9.17 -17.62
C SER A 88 -0.80 -8.38 -17.26
N LYS A 89 -0.10 -7.89 -18.26
CA LYS A 89 1.19 -7.21 -18.06
C LYS A 89 1.01 -6.01 -17.14
N LEU A 90 1.84 -5.97 -16.08
CA LEU A 90 1.90 -4.84 -15.18
C LEU A 90 2.78 -3.75 -15.80
N SER A 91 2.18 -2.60 -16.07
CA SER A 91 2.85 -1.50 -16.74
C SER A 91 3.53 -0.58 -15.72
N GLU A 92 4.43 0.27 -16.22
CA GLU A 92 5.03 1.31 -15.39
C GLU A 92 3.96 2.28 -14.85
N GLU A 93 2.93 2.56 -15.64
CA GLU A 93 1.79 3.36 -15.18
C GLU A 93 1.06 2.70 -14.02
N ASN A 94 0.88 1.37 -14.06
CA ASN A 94 0.26 0.64 -12.95
C ASN A 94 1.03 0.83 -11.65
N PHE A 95 2.37 0.71 -11.70
CA PHE A 95 3.22 0.92 -10.52
C PHE A 95 3.17 2.35 -10.02
N THR A 96 3.15 3.32 -10.92
CA THR A 96 3.07 4.74 -10.56
C THR A 96 1.74 5.05 -9.86
N ILE A 97 0.62 4.59 -10.42
CA ILE A 97 -0.71 4.78 -9.82
C ILE A 97 -0.75 4.13 -8.44
N TRP A 98 -0.26 2.89 -8.34
CA TRP A 98 -0.23 2.15 -7.08
C TRP A 98 0.55 2.90 -5.99
N LEU A 99 1.77 3.34 -6.31
CA LEU A 99 2.61 4.08 -5.36
C LEU A 99 2.01 5.43 -4.96
N ASN A 100 1.43 6.15 -5.91
CA ASN A 100 0.82 7.45 -5.61
C ASN A 100 -0.35 7.30 -4.64
N TYR A 101 -1.23 6.35 -4.86
CA TYR A 101 -2.34 6.10 -3.93
C TYR A 101 -1.86 5.58 -2.59
N PHE A 102 -0.85 4.72 -2.59
CA PHE A 102 -0.27 4.19 -1.36
C PHE A 102 0.28 5.31 -0.50
N ASN A 103 1.13 6.16 -1.08
CA ASN A 103 1.75 7.26 -0.37
C ASN A 103 0.73 8.29 0.12
N SER A 104 -0.23 8.66 -0.74
CA SER A 104 -1.24 9.64 -0.36
C SER A 104 -2.14 9.12 0.77
N THR A 105 -2.47 7.85 0.77
CA THR A 105 -3.28 7.25 1.83
C THR A 105 -2.55 7.29 3.17
N ILE A 106 -1.26 6.96 3.17
CA ILE A 106 -0.46 7.05 4.40
C ILE A 106 -0.39 8.50 4.88
N ASP A 107 -0.06 9.42 3.98
CA ASP A 107 0.12 10.84 4.34
C ASP A 107 -1.17 11.49 4.83
N GLU A 108 -2.32 11.06 4.37
CA GLU A 108 -3.61 11.56 4.82
C GLU A 108 -3.96 11.13 6.25
N ASN A 109 -3.38 10.04 6.72
CA ASN A 109 -3.80 9.41 7.98
C ASN A 109 -2.72 9.37 9.05
N PHE A 110 -1.44 9.34 8.67
CA PHE A 110 -0.35 9.09 9.60
C PHE A 110 0.87 9.92 9.25
N ALA A 111 1.70 10.19 10.27
CA ALA A 111 3.00 10.84 10.11
C ALA A 111 3.95 10.30 11.18
N GLY A 112 5.16 9.92 10.79
CA GLY A 112 6.17 9.44 11.71
C GLY A 112 7.12 8.46 11.03
N GLN A 113 8.01 7.88 11.82
CA GLN A 113 9.07 7.01 11.30
C GLN A 113 8.51 5.74 10.66
N THR A 114 7.51 5.12 11.28
CA THR A 114 6.92 3.89 10.73
C THR A 114 6.18 4.18 9.42
N ALA A 115 5.46 5.31 9.36
CA ALA A 115 4.81 5.75 8.12
C ALA A 115 5.84 5.94 7.00
N GLU A 116 6.97 6.59 7.29
CA GLU A 116 8.04 6.78 6.31
C GLU A 116 8.67 5.44 5.90
N ASN A 117 8.89 4.54 6.86
CA ASN A 117 9.42 3.20 6.57
C ASN A 117 8.48 2.42 5.66
N MET A 118 7.19 2.53 5.87
CA MET A 118 6.19 1.85 5.03
C MET A 118 6.23 2.35 3.59
N LYS A 119 6.30 3.67 3.41
CA LYS A 119 6.42 4.25 2.07
C LYS A 119 7.72 3.84 1.38
N THR A 120 8.84 3.87 2.09
CA THR A 120 10.14 3.47 1.56
C THR A 120 10.14 1.99 1.17
N ARG A 121 9.58 1.13 2.00
CA ARG A 121 9.49 -0.30 1.70
C ARG A 121 8.62 -0.57 0.48
N ALA A 122 7.50 0.13 0.35
CA ALA A 122 6.63 0.00 -0.81
C ALA A 122 7.36 0.39 -2.11
N LEU A 123 8.12 1.47 -2.08
CA LEU A 123 8.93 1.89 -3.23
C LEU A 123 9.99 0.82 -3.58
N SER A 124 10.64 0.25 -2.59
CA SER A 124 11.63 -0.81 -2.81
C SER A 124 11.00 -2.05 -3.45
N ILE A 125 9.84 -2.46 -2.93
CA ILE A 125 9.10 -3.61 -3.47
C ILE A 125 8.72 -3.36 -4.93
N ALA A 126 8.15 -2.19 -5.24
CA ALA A 126 7.76 -1.85 -6.60
C ALA A 126 8.97 -1.81 -7.54
N THR A 127 10.10 -1.28 -7.08
CA THR A 127 11.32 -1.20 -7.87
C THR A 127 11.85 -2.60 -8.21
N VAL A 128 11.90 -3.49 -7.22
CA VAL A 128 12.33 -4.88 -7.45
C VAL A 128 11.39 -5.59 -8.40
N MET A 129 10.09 -5.41 -8.24
CA MET A 129 9.10 -6.03 -9.14
C MET A 129 9.27 -5.57 -10.58
N LYS A 130 9.49 -4.27 -10.81
CA LYS A 130 9.71 -3.73 -12.16
C LYS A 130 10.96 -4.33 -12.81
N ILE A 131 12.03 -4.51 -12.06
CA ILE A 131 13.27 -5.10 -12.57
C ILE A 131 13.07 -6.58 -12.94
N LYS A 132 12.31 -7.32 -12.13
CA LYS A 132 12.10 -8.77 -12.31
C LYS A 132 11.04 -9.09 -13.36
N MET A 133 10.22 -8.16 -13.72
CA MET A 133 9.14 -8.32 -14.70
C MET A 133 9.49 -7.63 -16.01
#